data_a8142176b8441001fdf69a2688fe8d2c
#
_entry.id   a8142176b8441001fdf69a2688fe8d2c
#
_cell.length_a   1.000
_cell.length_b   1.000
_cell.length_c   1.000
_cell.angle_alpha   90.00
_cell.angle_beta   90.00
_cell.angle_gamma   90.00
#
_symmetry.space_group_name_H-M   'P 1'
#
loop_
_entity.id
_entity.type
_entity.pdbx_description
1 polymer ?
#
loop_
_entity_poly.entity_id
_entity_poly.type
_entity_poly.pdbx_seq_one_letter_code
_entity_poly.pdbx_strand_id
1 'polypeptide(L)'
;LPISFYLNLIVSGGFVEENINDENNFRNLIWERIICLKDKCKKYGVLQSDVRKTVERIVFERASRFVVGVDSDIVDSDILEALKSEGIIVESRNKIRLKYDIFEDICFERYIDKAFDACHGSYNVFFDEIEKIGRCIYRRYQIWISNKLFVQEAREKFVYTLLTDNSIEAKWKKQTEIGIVKSKYCGLFFKEFQELLDETVVEELLDITNLYAFEAKINHSPALIMNVTPIGAARENLIGMVFEERISLDKNRTSIIKLCDDYANCFYKTADTEEKAYKIIIRYIDELIEKSKEEKSYYQHDEEIVQLFLIVAKMAKSSKSWLKEFVENMIVEYCSGTSRRDSVAEEILKAVVKKCPLLFAMELPELACKSAETLWGQRVSRKHFRYDGYDHNNVRAYGLSDNANHFDNNENGVYNNTFFWYVMRCDFV
;
A
#
# COMPACT_ATOMS: atom_id res chain seq x y z
N LEU A 1 5.44 -11.41 -14.76
CA LEU A 1 6.08 -11.79 -16.03
C LEU A 1 5.12 -11.57 -17.18
N PRO A 2 5.58 -11.16 -18.37
CA PRO A 2 4.71 -11.03 -19.52
C PRO A 2 4.06 -12.36 -19.85
N ILE A 3 2.78 -12.36 -20.19
CA ILE A 3 2.02 -13.55 -20.64
C ILE A 3 2.78 -14.28 -21.75
N SER A 4 3.47 -13.56 -22.63
CA SER A 4 4.31 -14.09 -23.69
C SER A 4 5.43 -15.02 -23.20
N PHE A 5 6.02 -14.77 -22.02
CA PHE A 5 7.05 -15.62 -21.47
C PHE A 5 6.49 -17.00 -21.07
N TYR A 6 5.36 -17.02 -20.36
CA TYR A 6 4.71 -18.29 -20.00
C TYR A 6 4.20 -19.06 -21.20
N LEU A 7 3.64 -18.38 -22.19
CA LEU A 7 3.23 -19.00 -23.44
C LEU A 7 4.43 -19.65 -24.18
N ASN A 8 5.57 -18.96 -24.22
CA ASN A 8 6.78 -19.53 -24.79
C ASN A 8 7.25 -20.79 -24.02
N LEU A 9 7.17 -20.77 -22.67
CA LEU A 9 7.51 -21.96 -21.88
C LEU A 9 6.54 -23.11 -22.11
N ILE A 10 5.26 -22.85 -22.27
CA ILE A 10 4.24 -23.87 -22.59
C ILE A 10 4.53 -24.51 -23.93
N VAL A 11 4.77 -23.71 -24.95
CA VAL A 11 5.03 -24.19 -26.31
C VAL A 11 6.38 -24.91 -26.40
N SER A 12 7.45 -24.30 -25.90
CA SER A 12 8.80 -24.89 -25.94
C SER A 12 8.98 -26.09 -25.00
N GLY A 13 8.22 -26.13 -23.91
CA GLY A 13 8.20 -27.21 -22.94
C GLY A 13 7.32 -28.41 -23.35
N GLY A 14 6.55 -28.31 -24.45
CA GLY A 14 5.66 -29.37 -24.90
C GLY A 14 4.44 -29.59 -24.00
N PHE A 15 3.98 -28.56 -23.29
CA PHE A 15 2.86 -28.66 -22.33
C PHE A 15 1.48 -28.46 -22.96
N VAL A 16 1.40 -28.37 -24.29
CA VAL A 16 0.14 -28.06 -25.00
C VAL A 16 -0.95 -29.12 -24.76
N GLU A 17 -0.55 -30.36 -24.49
CA GLU A 17 -1.46 -31.48 -24.23
C GLU A 17 -1.67 -31.74 -22.73
N GLU A 18 -1.00 -31.02 -21.84
CA GLU A 18 -1.10 -31.22 -20.40
C GLU A 18 -2.30 -30.48 -19.83
N ASN A 19 -3.01 -31.13 -18.93
CA ASN A 19 -4.11 -30.50 -18.20
C ASN A 19 -3.55 -29.63 -17.07
N ILE A 20 -3.21 -28.39 -17.36
CA ILE A 20 -2.67 -27.42 -16.39
C ILE A 20 -3.85 -26.80 -15.65
N ASN A 21 -4.17 -27.37 -14.48
CA ASN A 21 -5.36 -26.96 -13.71
C ASN A 21 -5.10 -25.77 -12.79
N ASP A 22 -3.85 -25.56 -12.38
CA ASP A 22 -3.45 -24.49 -11.47
C ASP A 22 -1.99 -24.07 -11.64
N GLU A 23 -1.61 -22.97 -10.97
CA GLU A 23 -0.26 -22.41 -11.02
C GLU A 23 0.78 -23.39 -10.43
N ASN A 24 0.44 -24.13 -9.37
CA ASN A 24 1.38 -25.07 -8.73
C ASN A 24 1.71 -26.24 -9.65
N ASN A 25 0.70 -26.79 -10.32
CA ASN A 25 0.90 -27.84 -11.32
C ASN A 25 1.81 -27.34 -12.45
N PHE A 26 1.56 -26.13 -12.95
CA PHE A 26 2.39 -25.52 -13.98
C PHE A 26 3.85 -25.32 -13.52
N ARG A 27 4.08 -24.81 -12.31
CA ARG A 27 5.43 -24.65 -11.73
C ARG A 27 6.15 -25.99 -11.54
N ASN A 28 5.42 -27.03 -11.17
CA ASN A 28 5.95 -28.39 -11.10
C ASN A 28 6.39 -28.93 -12.46
N LEU A 29 5.61 -28.71 -13.51
CA LEU A 29 5.97 -29.09 -14.88
C LEU A 29 7.22 -28.34 -15.36
N ILE A 30 7.32 -27.03 -15.10
CA ILE A 30 8.53 -26.25 -15.41
C ILE A 30 9.75 -26.85 -14.70
N TRP A 31 9.64 -27.16 -13.42
CA TRP A 31 10.72 -27.75 -12.65
C TRP A 31 11.19 -29.10 -13.24
N GLU A 32 10.26 -30.04 -13.40
CA GLU A 32 10.61 -31.38 -13.81
C GLU A 32 11.11 -31.44 -15.26
N ARG A 33 10.36 -30.83 -16.21
CA ARG A 33 10.64 -31.01 -17.65
C ARG A 33 11.62 -29.99 -18.21
N ILE A 34 11.54 -28.75 -17.76
CA ILE A 34 12.41 -27.70 -18.29
C ILE A 34 13.69 -27.64 -17.46
N ILE A 35 13.59 -27.33 -16.17
CA ILE A 35 14.77 -27.06 -15.35
C ILE A 35 15.57 -28.33 -15.11
N CYS A 36 14.92 -29.46 -14.76
CA CYS A 36 15.57 -30.73 -14.48
C CYS A 36 15.69 -31.65 -15.71
N LEU A 37 15.33 -31.17 -16.90
CA LEU A 37 15.49 -31.82 -18.18
C LEU A 37 14.95 -33.28 -18.23
N LYS A 38 13.86 -33.62 -17.51
CA LYS A 38 13.33 -34.96 -17.32
C LYS A 38 13.29 -35.79 -18.63
N ASP A 39 12.73 -35.20 -19.69
CA ASP A 39 12.53 -35.87 -20.97
C ASP A 39 13.77 -35.82 -21.88
N LYS A 40 14.78 -35.02 -21.51
CA LYS A 40 15.98 -34.76 -22.32
C LYS A 40 17.26 -35.32 -21.72
N CYS A 41 17.25 -35.82 -20.48
CA CYS A 41 18.43 -36.36 -19.81
C CYS A 41 19.11 -37.49 -20.61
N LYS A 42 18.33 -38.38 -21.23
CA LYS A 42 18.86 -39.46 -22.07
C LYS A 42 19.66 -38.95 -23.28
N LYS A 43 19.25 -37.84 -23.87
CA LYS A 43 19.92 -37.20 -25.03
C LYS A 43 21.35 -36.79 -24.67
N TYR A 44 21.56 -36.35 -23.43
CA TYR A 44 22.85 -35.85 -22.95
C TYR A 44 23.62 -36.86 -22.10
N GLY A 45 23.09 -38.08 -21.91
CA GLY A 45 23.75 -39.11 -21.08
C GLY A 45 23.83 -38.77 -19.60
N VAL A 46 23.01 -37.85 -19.10
CA VAL A 46 23.01 -37.39 -17.71
C VAL A 46 21.83 -37.94 -16.93
N LEU A 47 21.95 -38.03 -15.59
CA LEU A 47 20.86 -38.41 -14.70
C LEU A 47 20.08 -37.19 -14.25
N GLN A 48 18.76 -37.26 -14.27
CA GLN A 48 17.89 -36.20 -13.79
C GLN A 48 18.21 -35.79 -12.34
N SER A 49 18.54 -36.75 -11.49
CA SER A 49 18.92 -36.49 -10.09
C SER A 49 20.15 -35.58 -9.98
N ASP A 50 21.10 -35.75 -10.89
CA ASP A 50 22.36 -35.01 -10.85
C ASP A 50 22.17 -33.60 -11.46
N VAL A 51 21.36 -33.51 -12.51
CA VAL A 51 20.89 -32.18 -13.02
C VAL A 51 20.19 -31.39 -11.92
N ARG A 52 19.26 -32.02 -11.18
CA ARG A 52 18.56 -31.42 -10.06
C ARG A 52 19.53 -30.89 -9.00
N LYS A 53 20.43 -31.73 -8.50
CA LYS A 53 21.44 -31.35 -7.48
C LYS A 53 22.34 -30.23 -7.96
N THR A 54 22.70 -30.23 -9.24
CA THR A 54 23.51 -29.18 -9.85
C THR A 54 22.80 -27.85 -9.90
N VAL A 55 21.53 -27.86 -10.32
CA VAL A 55 20.71 -26.63 -10.33
C VAL A 55 20.55 -26.08 -8.92
N GLU A 56 20.19 -26.93 -7.95
CA GLU A 56 20.07 -26.54 -6.54
C GLU A 56 21.38 -25.93 -6.03
N ARG A 57 22.53 -26.57 -6.34
CA ARG A 57 23.84 -26.06 -5.95
C ARG A 57 24.15 -24.67 -6.54
N ILE A 58 23.90 -24.47 -7.83
CA ILE A 58 24.10 -23.17 -8.49
C ILE A 58 23.27 -22.08 -7.80
N VAL A 59 21.98 -22.37 -7.56
CA VAL A 59 21.04 -21.41 -6.96
C VAL A 59 21.42 -21.06 -5.53
N PHE A 60 21.69 -22.07 -4.69
CA PHE A 60 21.97 -21.85 -3.27
C PHE A 60 23.35 -21.21 -3.05
N GLU A 61 24.36 -21.61 -3.80
CA GLU A 61 25.68 -21.01 -3.70
C GLU A 61 25.70 -19.54 -4.18
N ARG A 62 24.98 -19.26 -5.28
CA ARG A 62 24.78 -17.89 -5.76
C ARG A 62 24.07 -17.02 -4.71
N ALA A 63 23.01 -17.54 -4.14
CA ALA A 63 22.20 -16.82 -3.19
C ALA A 63 22.90 -16.58 -1.84
N SER A 64 23.55 -17.61 -1.30
CA SER A 64 24.27 -17.51 -0.01
C SER A 64 25.45 -16.56 -0.04
N ARG A 65 26.14 -16.47 -1.20
CA ARG A 65 27.28 -15.58 -1.41
C ARG A 65 26.90 -14.19 -1.94
N PHE A 66 25.62 -13.95 -2.28
CA PHE A 66 25.15 -12.70 -2.89
C PHE A 66 25.93 -12.31 -4.17
N VAL A 67 26.28 -13.31 -5.00
CA VAL A 67 27.02 -13.09 -6.25
C VAL A 67 26.09 -13.16 -7.47
N VAL A 68 26.50 -12.51 -8.57
CA VAL A 68 25.76 -12.52 -9.84
C VAL A 68 25.75 -13.89 -10.49
N GLY A 69 26.84 -14.66 -10.33
CA GLY A 69 26.99 -16.02 -10.85
C GLY A 69 28.06 -16.78 -10.09
N VAL A 70 28.00 -18.10 -10.11
CA VAL A 70 28.98 -19.01 -9.51
C VAL A 70 29.97 -19.50 -10.55
N ASP A 71 31.14 -20.02 -10.12
CA ASP A 71 32.15 -20.53 -11.04
C ASP A 71 31.61 -21.77 -11.77
N SER A 72 31.87 -21.88 -13.08
CA SER A 72 31.44 -23.02 -13.89
C SER A 72 32.13 -24.33 -13.46
N ASP A 73 33.30 -24.25 -12.84
CA ASP A 73 34.09 -25.40 -12.39
C ASP A 73 33.40 -26.24 -11.30
N ILE A 74 32.37 -25.73 -10.68
CA ILE A 74 31.59 -26.49 -9.68
C ILE A 74 30.62 -27.48 -10.33
N VAL A 75 30.43 -27.41 -11.65
CA VAL A 75 29.45 -28.20 -12.40
C VAL A 75 30.15 -29.20 -13.28
N ASP A 76 29.65 -30.43 -13.33
CA ASP A 76 30.07 -31.46 -14.29
C ASP A 76 29.91 -30.95 -15.73
N SER A 77 30.88 -31.25 -16.59
CA SER A 77 30.95 -30.73 -17.96
C SER A 77 29.74 -31.13 -18.80
N ASP A 78 29.27 -32.39 -18.66
CA ASP A 78 28.18 -32.89 -19.47
C ASP A 78 26.83 -32.29 -19.04
N ILE A 79 26.65 -32.09 -17.73
CA ILE A 79 25.50 -31.38 -17.17
C ILE A 79 25.53 -29.91 -17.54
N LEU A 80 26.69 -29.27 -17.49
CA LEU A 80 26.90 -27.90 -17.89
C LEU A 80 26.50 -27.67 -19.37
N GLU A 81 26.97 -28.56 -20.26
CA GLU A 81 26.64 -28.50 -21.67
C GLU A 81 25.14 -28.74 -21.91
N ALA A 82 24.52 -29.70 -21.23
CA ALA A 82 23.09 -29.96 -21.31
C ALA A 82 22.27 -28.75 -20.90
N LEU A 83 22.58 -28.12 -19.76
CA LEU A 83 21.87 -26.95 -19.24
C LEU A 83 22.06 -25.72 -20.13
N LYS A 84 23.23 -25.53 -20.74
CA LYS A 84 23.51 -24.45 -21.71
C LYS A 84 22.73 -24.67 -23.00
N SER A 85 22.81 -25.86 -23.58
CA SER A 85 22.16 -26.22 -24.85
C SER A 85 20.65 -26.08 -24.77
N GLU A 86 20.06 -26.39 -23.63
CA GLU A 86 18.62 -26.21 -23.40
C GLU A 86 18.24 -24.80 -22.88
N GLY A 87 19.22 -23.90 -22.77
CA GLY A 87 18.98 -22.50 -22.41
C GLY A 87 18.50 -22.27 -20.99
N ILE A 88 18.83 -23.17 -20.06
CA ILE A 88 18.47 -23.09 -18.64
C ILE A 88 19.43 -22.17 -17.91
N ILE A 89 20.71 -22.21 -18.26
CA ILE A 89 21.76 -21.36 -17.69
C ILE A 89 22.35 -20.43 -18.75
N VAL A 90 22.92 -19.35 -18.24
CA VAL A 90 23.77 -18.44 -19.03
C VAL A 90 25.13 -18.39 -18.39
N GLU A 91 26.17 -18.36 -19.23
CA GLU A 91 27.54 -18.21 -18.80
C GLU A 91 28.11 -16.89 -19.28
N SER A 92 28.88 -16.22 -18.42
CA SER A 92 29.67 -15.05 -18.74
C SER A 92 30.94 -15.03 -17.90
N ARG A 93 32.12 -15.00 -18.55
CA ARG A 93 33.43 -14.95 -17.88
C ARG A 93 33.61 -16.06 -16.83
N ASN A 94 33.35 -17.31 -17.21
CA ASN A 94 33.39 -18.48 -16.34
C ASN A 94 32.43 -18.44 -15.14
N LYS A 95 31.48 -17.52 -15.14
CA LYS A 95 30.40 -17.46 -14.15
C LYS A 95 29.11 -17.92 -14.78
N ILE A 96 28.40 -18.81 -14.09
CA ILE A 96 27.12 -19.35 -14.51
C ILE A 96 26.00 -18.93 -13.56
N ARG A 97 24.82 -18.75 -14.10
CA ARG A 97 23.59 -18.51 -13.35
C ARG A 97 22.39 -19.06 -14.14
N LEU A 98 21.26 -19.23 -13.47
CA LEU A 98 20.03 -19.53 -14.19
C LEU A 98 19.66 -18.35 -15.11
N LYS A 99 19.11 -18.66 -16.27
CA LYS A 99 18.76 -17.65 -17.30
C LYS A 99 17.63 -16.72 -16.83
N TYR A 100 16.69 -17.27 -16.07
CA TYR A 100 15.50 -16.56 -15.61
C TYR A 100 15.37 -16.65 -14.10
N ASP A 101 15.08 -15.54 -13.44
CA ASP A 101 14.91 -15.46 -11.98
C ASP A 101 13.77 -16.37 -11.48
N ILE A 102 12.72 -16.57 -12.29
CA ILE A 102 11.62 -17.49 -11.95
C ILE A 102 12.08 -18.93 -11.76
N PHE A 103 13.15 -19.37 -12.43
CA PHE A 103 13.70 -20.71 -12.24
C PHE A 103 14.36 -20.85 -10.86
N GLU A 104 14.99 -19.79 -10.37
CA GLU A 104 15.50 -19.75 -9.01
C GLU A 104 14.37 -19.74 -7.98
N ASP A 105 13.33 -18.94 -8.21
CA ASP A 105 12.19 -18.88 -7.31
C ASP A 105 11.49 -20.26 -7.20
N ILE A 106 11.33 -20.99 -8.31
CA ILE A 106 10.80 -22.36 -8.30
C ILE A 106 11.74 -23.30 -7.52
N CYS A 107 13.06 -23.20 -7.70
CA CYS A 107 14.02 -24.00 -6.97
C CYS A 107 13.91 -23.78 -5.45
N PHE A 108 13.84 -22.51 -5.00
CA PHE A 108 13.67 -22.17 -3.59
C PHE A 108 12.34 -22.66 -3.03
N GLU A 109 11.25 -22.50 -3.77
CA GLU A 109 9.93 -22.96 -3.36
C GLU A 109 9.93 -24.46 -3.07
N ARG A 110 10.51 -25.23 -3.97
CA ARG A 110 10.65 -26.69 -3.76
C ARG A 110 11.55 -27.07 -2.59
N TYR A 111 12.62 -26.32 -2.36
CA TYR A 111 13.45 -26.53 -1.19
C TYR A 111 12.68 -26.27 0.10
N ILE A 112 11.91 -25.19 0.15
CA ILE A 112 11.07 -24.85 1.30
C ILE A 112 9.98 -25.91 1.51
N ASP A 113 9.29 -26.36 0.43
CA ASP A 113 8.30 -27.43 0.51
C ASP A 113 8.91 -28.72 1.09
N LYS A 114 10.07 -29.12 0.58
CA LYS A 114 10.78 -30.32 1.06
C LYS A 114 11.18 -30.20 2.54
N ALA A 115 11.68 -29.05 2.96
CA ALA A 115 12.01 -28.80 4.37
C ALA A 115 10.76 -28.81 5.25
N PHE A 116 9.65 -28.25 4.75
CA PHE A 116 8.37 -28.25 5.45
C PHE A 116 7.80 -29.66 5.59
N ASP A 117 7.81 -30.49 4.54
CA ASP A 117 7.36 -31.88 4.59
C ASP A 117 8.19 -32.71 5.55
N ALA A 118 9.52 -32.49 5.59
CA ALA A 118 10.44 -33.20 6.44
C ALA A 118 10.36 -32.83 7.94
N CYS A 119 9.81 -31.70 8.27
CA CYS A 119 9.73 -31.21 9.68
C CYS A 119 8.66 -31.94 10.50
N HIS A 120 7.70 -32.61 9.88
CA HIS A 120 6.62 -33.36 10.53
C HIS A 120 5.90 -32.54 11.64
N GLY A 121 5.69 -31.23 11.41
CA GLY A 121 5.02 -30.32 12.34
C GLY A 121 5.93 -29.65 13.38
N SER A 122 7.24 -29.94 13.37
CA SER A 122 8.22 -29.22 14.19
C SER A 122 8.72 -27.97 13.46
N TYR A 123 8.02 -26.85 13.62
CA TYR A 123 8.33 -25.61 12.87
C TYR A 123 9.72 -25.04 13.15
N ASN A 124 10.26 -25.23 14.36
CA ASN A 124 11.64 -24.79 14.64
C ASN A 124 12.65 -25.56 13.79
N VAL A 125 12.46 -26.88 13.60
CA VAL A 125 13.31 -27.70 12.72
C VAL A 125 13.20 -27.24 11.26
N PHE A 126 12.01 -26.86 10.84
CA PHE A 126 11.78 -26.30 9.51
C PHE A 126 12.55 -25.00 9.32
N PHE A 127 12.45 -24.06 10.27
CA PHE A 127 13.14 -22.78 10.18
C PHE A 127 14.66 -22.94 10.26
N ASP A 128 15.16 -23.81 11.12
CA ASP A 128 16.59 -24.13 11.20
C ASP A 128 17.13 -24.68 9.88
N GLU A 129 16.33 -25.49 9.18
CA GLU A 129 16.73 -26.06 7.89
C GLU A 129 16.81 -24.97 6.82
N ILE A 130 15.77 -24.17 6.64
CA ILE A 130 15.76 -23.17 5.57
C ILE A 130 16.73 -22.00 5.83
N GLU A 131 17.06 -21.71 7.10
CA GLU A 131 18.01 -20.66 7.47
C GLU A 131 19.47 -21.00 7.06
N LYS A 132 19.81 -22.28 6.83
CA LYS A 132 21.14 -22.70 6.37
C LYS A 132 21.56 -22.00 5.07
N ILE A 133 20.60 -21.58 4.24
CA ILE A 133 20.87 -20.84 3.00
C ILE A 133 21.25 -19.37 3.27
N GLY A 134 20.94 -18.86 4.47
CA GLY A 134 21.20 -17.48 4.85
C GLY A 134 20.02 -16.54 4.57
N ARG A 135 20.26 -15.21 4.76
CA ARG A 135 19.18 -14.21 4.73
C ARG A 135 18.43 -14.08 3.40
N CYS A 136 18.99 -14.56 2.32
CA CYS A 136 18.32 -14.55 1.01
C CYS A 136 17.04 -15.39 0.98
N ILE A 137 16.86 -16.31 1.94
CA ILE A 137 15.68 -17.15 2.04
C ILE A 137 14.41 -16.36 2.44
N TYR A 138 14.54 -15.26 3.19
CA TYR A 138 13.40 -14.54 3.74
C TYR A 138 12.39 -14.12 2.67
N ARG A 139 12.86 -13.49 1.59
CA ARG A 139 11.98 -13.10 0.49
C ARG A 139 11.28 -14.30 -0.17
N ARG A 140 12.00 -15.41 -0.34
CA ARG A 140 11.45 -16.65 -0.92
C ARG A 140 10.43 -17.31 0.00
N TYR A 141 10.70 -17.29 1.29
CA TYR A 141 9.75 -17.73 2.30
C TYR A 141 8.47 -16.89 2.30
N GLN A 142 8.57 -15.54 2.21
CA GLN A 142 7.41 -14.66 2.09
C GLN A 142 6.55 -15.02 0.86
N ILE A 143 7.18 -15.27 -0.29
CA ILE A 143 6.48 -15.69 -1.52
C ILE A 143 5.81 -17.05 -1.30
N TRP A 144 6.50 -17.98 -0.67
CA TRP A 144 5.99 -19.31 -0.36
C TRP A 144 4.76 -19.24 0.56
N ILE A 145 4.82 -18.49 1.67
CA ILE A 145 3.67 -18.23 2.56
C ILE A 145 2.51 -17.59 1.76
N SER A 146 2.81 -16.58 0.96
CA SER A 146 1.80 -15.91 0.14
C SER A 146 1.03 -16.90 -0.76
N ASN A 147 1.72 -17.85 -1.34
CA ASN A 147 1.10 -18.89 -2.18
C ASN A 147 0.32 -19.92 -1.35
N LYS A 148 0.82 -20.29 -0.17
CA LYS A 148 0.13 -21.22 0.74
C LYS A 148 -1.20 -20.68 1.26
N LEU A 149 -1.38 -19.38 1.32
CA LEU A 149 -2.66 -18.77 1.72
C LEU A 149 -3.84 -19.11 0.79
N PHE A 150 -3.58 -19.55 -0.43
CA PHE A 150 -4.64 -20.04 -1.32
C PHE A 150 -5.22 -21.38 -0.84
N VAL A 151 -4.42 -22.21 -0.17
CA VAL A 151 -4.81 -23.56 0.28
C VAL A 151 -5.42 -23.47 1.68
N GLN A 152 -6.70 -23.82 1.84
CA GLN A 152 -7.43 -23.74 3.12
C GLN A 152 -6.71 -24.54 4.22
N GLU A 153 -6.36 -25.79 3.94
CA GLU A 153 -5.67 -26.65 4.92
C GLU A 153 -4.34 -26.02 5.41
N ALA A 154 -3.61 -25.33 4.53
CA ALA A 154 -2.38 -24.65 4.92
C ALA A 154 -2.67 -23.45 5.85
N ARG A 155 -3.73 -22.67 5.60
CA ARG A 155 -4.12 -21.56 6.47
C ARG A 155 -4.49 -22.07 7.86
N GLU A 156 -5.32 -23.10 7.93
CA GLU A 156 -5.82 -23.65 9.20
C GLU A 156 -4.73 -24.35 10.01
N LYS A 157 -3.90 -25.16 9.35
CA LYS A 157 -2.95 -26.04 10.06
C LYS A 157 -1.66 -25.36 10.48
N PHE A 158 -1.14 -24.41 9.71
CA PHE A 158 0.16 -23.88 10.06
C PHE A 158 0.31 -22.35 9.99
N VAL A 159 -0.28 -21.64 9.04
CA VAL A 159 -0.07 -20.19 8.93
C VAL A 159 -0.56 -19.47 10.19
N TYR A 160 -1.74 -19.83 10.68
CA TYR A 160 -2.25 -19.30 11.94
C TYR A 160 -1.35 -19.69 13.12
N THR A 161 -0.92 -20.96 13.19
CA THR A 161 -0.01 -21.41 14.24
C THR A 161 1.32 -20.67 14.21
N LEU A 162 1.88 -20.39 13.03
CA LEU A 162 3.13 -19.62 12.90
C LEU A 162 3.05 -18.22 13.51
N LEU A 163 1.88 -17.60 13.52
CA LEU A 163 1.68 -16.29 14.14
C LEU A 163 1.50 -16.37 15.66
N THR A 164 0.79 -17.39 16.14
CA THR A 164 0.33 -17.47 17.53
C THR A 164 1.23 -18.31 18.45
N ASP A 165 2.06 -19.20 17.91
CA ASP A 165 2.97 -20.04 18.69
C ASP A 165 4.16 -19.25 19.21
N ASN A 166 4.26 -19.10 20.54
CA ASN A 166 5.34 -18.39 21.22
C ASN A 166 6.71 -19.09 21.15
N SER A 167 6.76 -20.34 20.72
CA SER A 167 8.04 -21.06 20.52
C SER A 167 8.76 -20.64 19.24
N ILE A 168 8.07 -19.97 18.31
CA ILE A 168 8.62 -19.54 17.03
C ILE A 168 9.34 -18.20 17.21
N GLU A 169 10.56 -18.11 16.69
CA GLU A 169 11.34 -16.90 16.76
C GLU A 169 10.64 -15.70 16.10
N ALA A 170 10.67 -14.54 16.73
CA ALA A 170 10.04 -13.31 16.27
C ALA A 170 10.41 -12.94 14.83
N LYS A 171 11.65 -13.23 14.40
CA LYS A 171 12.06 -12.97 13.01
C LYS A 171 11.21 -13.75 12.00
N TRP A 172 10.85 -15.01 12.29
CA TRP A 172 10.04 -15.83 11.39
C TRP A 172 8.56 -15.47 11.44
N LYS A 173 8.03 -15.12 12.62
CA LYS A 173 6.68 -14.51 12.74
C LYS A 173 6.58 -13.29 11.82
N LYS A 174 7.51 -12.36 11.94
CA LYS A 174 7.57 -11.17 11.10
C LYS A 174 7.65 -11.48 9.59
N GLN A 175 8.43 -12.48 9.19
CA GLN A 175 8.47 -12.90 7.77
C GLN A 175 7.13 -13.50 7.31
N THR A 176 6.43 -14.22 8.18
CA THR A 176 5.10 -14.79 7.92
C THR A 176 4.07 -13.67 7.73
N GLU A 177 4.02 -12.69 8.63
CA GLU A 177 3.15 -11.51 8.54
C GLU A 177 3.38 -10.72 7.24
N ILE A 178 4.65 -10.48 6.88
CA ILE A 178 5.00 -9.85 5.61
C ILE A 178 4.47 -10.68 4.43
N GLY A 179 4.61 -12.00 4.47
CA GLY A 179 4.08 -12.90 3.45
C GLY A 179 2.56 -12.83 3.33
N ILE A 180 1.84 -12.74 4.46
CA ILE A 180 0.39 -12.60 4.50
C ILE A 180 -0.03 -11.26 3.88
N VAL A 181 0.52 -10.14 4.37
CA VAL A 181 0.14 -8.79 3.94
C VAL A 181 0.41 -8.56 2.45
N LYS A 182 1.51 -9.13 1.93
CA LYS A 182 1.88 -9.03 0.50
C LYS A 182 1.08 -9.94 -0.41
N SER A 183 0.33 -10.89 0.14
CA SER A 183 -0.39 -11.88 -0.65
C SER A 183 -1.65 -11.32 -1.28
N LYS A 184 -1.87 -11.67 -2.55
CA LYS A 184 -3.17 -11.45 -3.21
C LYS A 184 -4.31 -12.26 -2.56
N TYR A 185 -3.97 -13.25 -1.74
CA TYR A 185 -4.90 -14.12 -1.03
C TYR A 185 -5.09 -13.77 0.45
N CYS A 186 -4.53 -12.65 0.93
CA CYS A 186 -4.61 -12.30 2.34
C CYS A 186 -6.06 -12.15 2.85
N GLY A 187 -6.99 -11.75 1.98
CA GLY A 187 -8.42 -11.70 2.32
C GLY A 187 -9.01 -13.03 2.75
N LEU A 188 -8.49 -14.17 2.24
CA LEU A 188 -8.93 -15.50 2.67
C LEU A 188 -8.48 -15.78 4.12
N PHE A 189 -7.26 -15.38 4.45
CA PHE A 189 -6.73 -15.50 5.81
C PHE A 189 -7.56 -14.67 6.81
N PHE A 190 -7.79 -13.39 6.53
CA PHE A 190 -8.60 -12.55 7.41
C PHE A 190 -10.03 -13.07 7.56
N LYS A 191 -10.65 -13.50 6.48
CA LYS A 191 -12.01 -14.06 6.52
C LYS A 191 -12.13 -15.25 7.50
N GLU A 192 -11.08 -16.06 7.62
CA GLU A 192 -11.09 -17.24 8.49
C GLU A 192 -10.64 -16.90 9.92
N PHE A 193 -9.70 -16.00 10.10
CA PHE A 193 -8.99 -15.85 11.39
C PHE A 193 -9.13 -14.48 12.05
N GLN A 194 -9.70 -13.46 11.40
CA GLN A 194 -9.77 -12.11 11.99
C GLN A 194 -10.35 -12.11 13.41
N GLU A 195 -11.34 -12.95 13.70
CA GLU A 195 -11.96 -13.03 15.02
C GLU A 195 -11.08 -13.71 16.08
N LEU A 196 -10.08 -14.47 15.65
CA LEU A 196 -9.18 -15.24 16.49
C LEU A 196 -7.83 -14.55 16.73
N LEU A 197 -7.51 -13.49 15.97
CA LEU A 197 -6.28 -12.73 16.15
C LEU A 197 -6.37 -11.91 17.44
N ASP A 198 -5.33 -11.97 18.26
CA ASP A 198 -5.20 -11.10 19.42
C ASP A 198 -4.75 -9.69 19.04
N GLU A 199 -4.86 -8.75 19.99
CA GLU A 199 -4.51 -7.34 19.78
C GLU A 199 -3.07 -7.17 19.29
N THR A 200 -2.12 -7.94 19.85
CA THR A 200 -0.69 -7.84 19.50
C THR A 200 -0.44 -8.20 18.04
N VAL A 201 -1.01 -9.32 17.57
CA VAL A 201 -0.87 -9.74 16.16
C VAL A 201 -1.52 -8.73 15.22
N VAL A 202 -2.66 -8.15 15.59
CA VAL A 202 -3.32 -7.12 14.77
C VAL A 202 -2.46 -5.86 14.70
N GLU A 203 -1.85 -5.43 15.81
CA GLU A 203 -0.91 -4.29 15.84
C GLU A 203 0.31 -4.55 14.94
N GLU A 204 0.91 -5.74 15.01
CA GLU A 204 2.04 -6.13 14.16
C GLU A 204 1.65 -6.15 12.68
N LEU A 205 0.49 -6.71 12.33
CA LEU A 205 -0.03 -6.71 10.96
C LEU A 205 -0.32 -5.27 10.45
N LEU A 206 -0.80 -4.38 11.30
CA LEU A 206 -1.02 -2.97 10.99
C LEU A 206 0.31 -2.27 10.66
N ASP A 207 1.32 -2.43 11.48
CA ASP A 207 2.63 -1.82 11.26
C ASP A 207 3.30 -2.35 9.98
N ILE A 208 3.20 -3.66 9.74
CA ILE A 208 3.72 -4.27 8.52
C ILE A 208 2.96 -3.79 7.28
N THR A 209 1.63 -3.67 7.37
CA THR A 209 0.81 -3.13 6.27
C THR A 209 1.21 -1.70 5.93
N ASN A 210 1.50 -0.87 6.93
CA ASN A 210 1.97 0.48 6.74
C ASN A 210 3.38 0.56 6.10
N LEU A 211 4.23 -0.45 6.31
CA LEU A 211 5.57 -0.53 5.71
C LEU A 211 5.54 -1.10 4.28
N TYR A 212 4.73 -2.14 4.05
CA TYR A 212 4.76 -2.93 2.81
C TYR A 212 3.51 -2.82 1.95
N ALA A 213 2.58 -1.96 2.31
CA ALA A 213 1.26 -1.82 1.70
C ALA A 213 1.25 -1.61 0.17
N PHE A 214 2.37 -1.19 -0.42
CA PHE A 214 2.47 -0.92 -1.84
C PHE A 214 3.09 -2.06 -2.67
N GLU A 215 3.44 -3.19 -2.08
CA GLU A 215 4.05 -4.29 -2.84
C GLU A 215 3.03 -5.17 -3.56
N ALA A 216 1.88 -5.47 -2.94
CA ALA A 216 0.78 -6.17 -3.59
C ALA A 216 -0.19 -5.18 -4.24
N LYS A 217 0.13 -4.67 -5.43
CA LYS A 217 -0.62 -3.60 -6.09
C LYS A 217 -0.61 -3.70 -7.61
N ILE A 218 -1.66 -3.16 -8.22
CA ILE A 218 -1.67 -2.81 -9.65
C ILE A 218 -1.39 -1.30 -9.75
N ASN A 219 -0.39 -0.93 -10.52
CA ASN A 219 -0.10 0.46 -10.81
C ASN A 219 -0.80 0.85 -12.11
N HIS A 220 -1.77 1.76 -12.03
CA HIS A 220 -2.54 2.23 -13.18
C HIS A 220 -1.84 3.34 -13.97
N SER A 221 -0.88 4.01 -13.36
CA SER A 221 -0.07 5.05 -14.02
C SER A 221 1.36 5.04 -13.48
N PRO A 222 2.36 4.78 -14.33
CA PRO A 222 3.76 4.84 -13.90
C PRO A 222 4.22 6.22 -13.42
N ALA A 223 3.52 7.28 -13.86
CA ALA A 223 3.86 8.67 -13.53
C ALA A 223 3.28 9.14 -12.19
N LEU A 224 2.27 8.44 -11.66
CA LEU A 224 1.55 8.83 -10.44
C LEU A 224 1.64 7.71 -9.41
N ILE A 225 2.50 7.88 -8.40
CA ILE A 225 2.70 6.90 -7.31
C ILE A 225 1.37 6.59 -6.59
N MET A 226 0.45 7.55 -6.57
CA MET A 226 -0.85 7.44 -5.88
C MET A 226 -1.94 6.72 -6.69
N ASN A 227 -1.67 6.30 -7.92
CA ASN A 227 -2.67 5.65 -8.76
C ASN A 227 -2.54 4.12 -8.68
N VAL A 228 -2.66 3.57 -7.48
CA VAL A 228 -2.49 2.15 -7.21
C VAL A 228 -3.78 1.52 -6.70
N THR A 229 -4.02 0.27 -7.09
CA THR A 229 -5.04 -0.60 -6.50
C THR A 229 -4.33 -1.72 -5.76
N PRO A 230 -4.50 -1.86 -4.43
CA PRO A 230 -4.04 -3.03 -3.71
C PRO A 230 -4.69 -4.29 -4.28
N ILE A 231 -3.92 -5.36 -4.46
CA ILE A 231 -4.47 -6.64 -4.95
C ILE A 231 -5.01 -7.45 -3.77
N GLY A 232 -4.37 -7.35 -2.60
CA GLY A 232 -4.79 -8.03 -1.39
C GLY A 232 -5.69 -7.14 -0.53
N ALA A 233 -6.54 -7.74 0.28
CA ALA A 233 -7.50 -7.06 1.13
C ALA A 233 -6.95 -6.72 2.54
N ALA A 234 -5.64 -6.67 2.75
CA ALA A 234 -5.03 -6.43 4.08
C ALA A 234 -5.51 -5.11 4.69
N ARG A 235 -5.45 -4.01 3.92
CA ARG A 235 -5.90 -2.70 4.40
C ARG A 235 -7.38 -2.67 4.73
N GLU A 236 -8.22 -3.24 3.86
CA GLU A 236 -9.68 -3.26 4.06
C GLU A 236 -10.04 -4.02 5.34
N ASN A 237 -9.42 -5.19 5.55
CA ASN A 237 -9.67 -5.99 6.75
C ASN A 237 -9.15 -5.30 8.01
N LEU A 238 -7.95 -4.71 7.98
CA LEU A 238 -7.40 -3.98 9.13
C LEU A 238 -8.21 -2.73 9.47
N ILE A 239 -8.70 -1.97 8.48
CA ILE A 239 -9.63 -0.86 8.72
C ILE A 239 -10.92 -1.37 9.40
N GLY A 240 -11.44 -2.52 8.97
CA GLY A 240 -12.56 -3.17 9.61
C GLY A 240 -12.29 -3.47 11.08
N MET A 241 -11.17 -4.13 11.40
CA MET A 241 -10.76 -4.50 12.75
C MET A 241 -10.52 -3.27 13.65
N VAL A 242 -9.91 -2.21 13.11
CA VAL A 242 -9.73 -0.92 13.81
C VAL A 242 -11.09 -0.28 14.10
N PHE A 243 -11.99 -0.27 13.13
CA PHE A 243 -13.34 0.28 13.30
C PHE A 243 -14.16 -0.47 14.37
N GLU A 244 -13.94 -1.77 14.50
CA GLU A 244 -14.52 -2.64 15.53
C GLU A 244 -13.78 -2.57 16.89
N GLU A 245 -12.80 -1.67 17.01
CA GLU A 245 -12.02 -1.43 18.23
C GLU A 245 -11.25 -2.67 18.72
N ARG A 246 -10.79 -3.51 17.78
CA ARG A 246 -9.98 -4.69 18.09
C ARG A 246 -8.57 -4.36 18.58
N ILE A 247 -8.14 -3.12 18.39
CA ILE A 247 -6.88 -2.56 18.92
C ILE A 247 -7.17 -1.19 19.53
N SER A 248 -6.30 -0.77 20.44
CA SER A 248 -6.39 0.54 21.07
C SER A 248 -6.16 1.65 20.06
N LEU A 249 -7.18 2.52 19.90
CA LEU A 249 -7.12 3.68 18.97
C LEU A 249 -6.06 4.69 19.43
N ASP A 250 -5.96 4.95 20.72
CA ASP A 250 -5.00 5.91 21.28
C ASP A 250 -3.56 5.45 21.13
N LYS A 251 -3.28 4.20 21.50
CA LYS A 251 -1.94 3.60 21.45
C LYS A 251 -1.41 3.56 20.01
N ASN A 252 -2.28 3.25 19.04
CA ASN A 252 -1.92 3.01 17.65
C ASN A 252 -2.28 4.17 16.71
N ARG A 253 -2.60 5.35 17.26
CA ARG A 253 -3.12 6.53 16.53
C ARG A 253 -2.36 6.82 15.24
N THR A 254 -1.04 6.94 15.30
CA THR A 254 -0.21 7.27 14.14
C THR A 254 -0.28 6.21 13.05
N SER A 255 -0.22 4.93 13.42
CA SER A 255 -0.30 3.80 12.48
C SER A 255 -1.69 3.71 11.84
N ILE A 256 -2.75 3.97 12.60
CA ILE A 256 -4.14 3.98 12.12
C ILE A 256 -4.38 5.14 11.16
N ILE A 257 -3.95 6.35 11.50
CA ILE A 257 -4.08 7.52 10.61
C ILE A 257 -3.35 7.26 9.29
N LYS A 258 -2.14 6.69 9.35
CA LYS A 258 -1.39 6.32 8.15
C LYS A 258 -2.12 5.27 7.30
N LEU A 259 -2.69 4.24 7.92
CA LEU A 259 -3.48 3.22 7.22
C LEU A 259 -4.66 3.86 6.47
N CYS A 260 -5.42 4.74 7.13
CA CYS A 260 -6.56 5.42 6.54
C CYS A 260 -6.14 6.39 5.42
N ASP A 261 -5.04 7.15 5.60
CA ASP A 261 -4.52 8.04 4.57
C ASP A 261 -4.03 7.27 3.34
N ASP A 262 -3.28 6.20 3.54
CA ASP A 262 -2.83 5.31 2.46
C ASP A 262 -4.02 4.71 1.69
N TYR A 263 -5.10 4.33 2.40
CA TYR A 263 -6.32 3.82 1.78
C TYR A 263 -7.07 4.92 1.01
N ALA A 264 -7.18 6.12 1.59
CA ALA A 264 -7.79 7.28 0.93
C ALA A 264 -7.11 7.65 -0.39
N ASN A 265 -5.81 7.38 -0.52
CA ASN A 265 -5.02 7.60 -1.73
C ASN A 265 -5.11 6.44 -2.76
N CYS A 266 -5.78 5.33 -2.46
CA CYS A 266 -5.96 4.24 -3.41
C CYS A 266 -6.86 4.64 -4.57
N PHE A 267 -6.56 4.14 -5.77
CA PHE A 267 -7.35 4.39 -6.97
C PHE A 267 -8.76 3.78 -6.86
N TYR A 268 -8.84 2.56 -6.35
CA TYR A 268 -10.10 1.85 -6.14
C TYR A 268 -10.34 1.64 -4.65
N LYS A 269 -11.55 1.99 -4.20
CA LYS A 269 -12.00 1.86 -2.82
C LYS A 269 -13.40 1.25 -2.78
N THR A 270 -13.67 0.40 -1.79
CA THR A 270 -15.02 -0.08 -1.52
C THR A 270 -15.75 0.94 -0.64
N ALA A 271 -17.04 1.14 -0.89
CA ALA A 271 -17.84 2.12 -0.15
C ALA A 271 -17.89 1.82 1.36
N ASP A 272 -18.03 0.55 1.74
CA ASP A 272 -18.05 0.12 3.14
C ASP A 272 -16.74 0.45 3.88
N THR A 273 -15.59 0.08 3.29
CA THR A 273 -14.29 0.36 3.92
C THR A 273 -13.97 1.85 3.93
N GLU A 274 -14.34 2.58 2.87
CA GLU A 274 -14.19 4.03 2.83
C GLU A 274 -15.02 4.71 3.94
N GLU A 275 -16.24 4.21 4.19
CA GLU A 275 -17.08 4.68 5.28
C GLU A 275 -16.46 4.42 6.65
N LYS A 276 -15.94 3.22 6.90
CA LYS A 276 -15.25 2.89 8.15
C LYS A 276 -13.99 3.76 8.33
N ALA A 277 -13.20 3.92 7.28
CA ALA A 277 -11.96 4.70 7.33
C ALA A 277 -12.22 6.17 7.69
N TYR A 278 -13.17 6.85 7.01
CA TYR A 278 -13.43 8.24 7.33
C TYR A 278 -14.05 8.42 8.71
N LYS A 279 -14.90 7.49 9.18
CA LYS A 279 -15.46 7.53 10.54
C LYS A 279 -14.39 7.39 11.62
N ILE A 280 -13.36 6.57 11.41
CA ILE A 280 -12.21 6.49 12.32
C ILE A 280 -11.51 7.86 12.40
N ILE A 281 -11.26 8.51 11.26
CA ILE A 281 -10.59 9.80 11.23
C ILE A 281 -11.45 10.90 11.88
N ILE A 282 -12.78 10.87 11.69
CA ILE A 282 -13.70 11.81 12.34
C ILE A 282 -13.60 11.70 13.86
N ARG A 283 -13.55 10.51 14.43
CA ARG A 283 -13.38 10.34 15.89
C ARG A 283 -12.13 11.09 16.40
N TYR A 284 -11.02 11.00 15.69
CA TYR A 284 -9.81 11.74 16.06
C TYR A 284 -9.98 13.27 15.93
N ILE A 285 -10.71 13.74 14.90
CA ILE A 285 -11.03 15.17 14.77
C ILE A 285 -11.87 15.64 15.96
N ASP A 286 -12.92 14.90 16.31
CA ASP A 286 -13.82 15.23 17.41
C ASP A 286 -13.08 15.25 18.76
N GLU A 287 -12.22 14.26 19.01
CA GLU A 287 -11.36 14.25 20.20
C GLU A 287 -10.43 15.46 20.30
N LEU A 288 -9.80 15.86 19.22
CA LEU A 288 -8.93 17.05 19.19
C LEU A 288 -9.72 18.33 19.41
N ILE A 289 -10.93 18.41 18.85
CA ILE A 289 -11.83 19.52 19.08
C ILE A 289 -12.23 19.63 20.56
N GLU A 290 -12.57 18.50 21.20
CA GLU A 290 -12.91 18.51 22.63
C GLU A 290 -11.70 18.85 23.51
N LYS A 291 -10.53 18.25 23.26
CA LYS A 291 -9.28 18.59 23.96
C LYS A 291 -8.94 20.08 23.83
N SER A 292 -9.11 20.67 22.63
CA SER A 292 -8.89 22.10 22.41
C SER A 292 -9.83 22.98 23.24
N LYS A 293 -11.07 22.53 23.52
CA LYS A 293 -12.00 23.23 24.41
C LYS A 293 -11.57 23.19 25.86
N GLU A 294 -11.11 22.03 26.34
CA GLU A 294 -10.73 21.81 27.74
C GLU A 294 -9.42 22.52 28.10
N GLU A 295 -8.40 22.39 27.26
CA GLU A 295 -7.06 22.93 27.53
C GLU A 295 -6.95 24.42 27.35
N LYS A 296 -7.97 25.10 26.79
CA LYS A 296 -7.93 26.52 26.41
C LYS A 296 -6.74 26.89 25.50
N SER A 297 -6.10 25.87 24.91
CA SER A 297 -4.94 25.96 24.01
C SER A 297 -5.39 25.72 22.58
N TYR A 298 -5.99 26.72 21.98
CA TYR A 298 -6.69 26.62 20.71
C TYR A 298 -5.77 26.41 19.48
N TYR A 299 -4.47 26.58 19.61
CA TYR A 299 -3.53 26.50 18.48
C TYR A 299 -2.76 25.19 18.42
N GLN A 300 -2.77 24.41 19.50
CA GLN A 300 -1.90 23.23 19.63
C GLN A 300 -2.30 22.09 18.70
N HIS A 301 -3.60 21.99 18.36
CA HIS A 301 -4.16 20.89 17.56
C HIS A 301 -4.63 21.32 16.16
N ASP A 302 -4.53 22.60 15.82
CA ASP A 302 -5.08 23.17 14.58
C ASP A 302 -4.51 22.48 13.34
N GLU A 303 -3.19 22.31 13.29
CA GLU A 303 -2.52 21.69 12.15
C GLU A 303 -2.92 20.21 11.98
N GLU A 304 -3.02 19.47 13.09
CA GLU A 304 -3.44 18.08 13.07
C GLU A 304 -4.88 17.94 12.59
N ILE A 305 -5.80 18.77 13.08
CA ILE A 305 -7.20 18.79 12.62
C ILE A 305 -7.28 19.03 11.10
N VAL A 306 -6.50 19.98 10.57
CA VAL A 306 -6.44 20.25 9.13
C VAL A 306 -5.91 19.06 8.35
N GLN A 307 -4.87 18.37 8.84
CA GLN A 307 -4.33 17.18 8.18
C GLN A 307 -5.36 16.04 8.17
N LEU A 308 -6.03 15.79 9.27
CA LEU A 308 -7.10 14.77 9.36
C LEU A 308 -8.29 15.12 8.44
N PHE A 309 -8.70 16.38 8.41
CA PHE A 309 -9.73 16.85 7.48
C PHE A 309 -9.36 16.56 6.01
N LEU A 310 -8.10 16.78 5.63
CA LEU A 310 -7.63 16.47 4.28
C LEU A 310 -7.72 14.98 3.93
N ILE A 311 -7.53 14.10 4.91
CA ILE A 311 -7.73 12.65 4.72
C ILE A 311 -9.20 12.35 4.46
N VAL A 312 -10.13 12.90 5.27
CA VAL A 312 -11.58 12.73 5.06
C VAL A 312 -12.02 13.30 3.71
N ALA A 313 -11.47 14.45 3.31
CA ALA A 313 -11.77 15.07 2.03
C ALA A 313 -11.42 14.17 0.82
N LYS A 314 -10.35 13.38 0.88
CA LYS A 314 -10.00 12.39 -0.17
C LYS A 314 -11.06 11.28 -0.31
N MET A 315 -11.92 11.10 0.68
CA MET A 315 -13.03 10.14 0.72
C MET A 315 -14.39 10.85 0.55
N ALA A 316 -14.44 11.96 -0.19
CA ALA A 316 -15.61 12.85 -0.29
C ALA A 316 -16.88 12.16 -0.78
N LYS A 317 -16.79 11.10 -1.57
CA LYS A 317 -17.97 10.36 -2.03
C LYS A 317 -18.77 9.76 -0.86
N SER A 318 -18.07 9.15 0.08
CA SER A 318 -18.69 8.48 1.24
C SER A 318 -18.90 9.45 2.41
N SER A 319 -18.04 10.47 2.56
CA SER A 319 -18.09 11.43 3.67
C SER A 319 -18.83 12.73 3.36
N LYS A 320 -19.54 12.81 2.23
CA LYS A 320 -20.18 14.05 1.69
C LYS A 320 -21.06 14.78 2.71
N SER A 321 -21.89 14.05 3.44
CA SER A 321 -22.80 14.66 4.43
C SER A 321 -22.02 15.31 5.57
N TRP A 322 -21.03 14.60 6.11
CA TRP A 322 -20.21 15.13 7.19
C TRP A 322 -19.36 16.31 6.73
N LEU A 323 -18.72 16.22 5.56
CA LEU A 323 -17.93 17.34 5.00
C LEU A 323 -18.77 18.60 4.84
N LYS A 324 -20.02 18.45 4.38
CA LYS A 324 -20.94 19.58 4.24
C LYS A 324 -21.21 20.23 5.60
N GLU A 325 -21.65 19.47 6.58
CA GLU A 325 -21.96 19.96 7.91
C GLU A 325 -20.72 20.58 8.59
N PHE A 326 -19.57 19.89 8.54
CA PHE A 326 -18.34 20.35 9.17
C PHE A 326 -17.86 21.68 8.57
N VAL A 327 -17.82 21.81 7.25
CA VAL A 327 -17.36 23.05 6.59
C VAL A 327 -18.38 24.19 6.76
N GLU A 328 -19.69 23.91 6.76
CA GLU A 328 -20.72 24.91 7.06
C GLU A 328 -20.54 25.46 8.49
N ASN A 329 -20.25 24.61 9.47
CA ASN A 329 -19.92 25.03 10.84
C ASN A 329 -18.66 25.88 10.88
N MET A 330 -17.61 25.52 10.12
CA MET A 330 -16.39 26.34 10.01
C MET A 330 -16.66 27.71 9.39
N ILE A 331 -17.54 27.80 8.40
CA ILE A 331 -17.97 29.09 7.83
C ILE A 331 -18.65 29.95 8.90
N VAL A 332 -19.56 29.40 9.69
CA VAL A 332 -20.24 30.12 10.77
C VAL A 332 -19.25 30.58 11.85
N GLU A 333 -18.35 29.71 12.29
CA GLU A 333 -17.32 30.07 13.27
C GLU A 333 -16.40 31.19 12.76
N TYR A 334 -15.94 31.09 11.52
CA TYR A 334 -15.08 32.11 10.90
C TYR A 334 -15.78 33.46 10.73
N CYS A 335 -17.09 33.47 10.40
CA CYS A 335 -17.87 34.68 10.25
C CYS A 335 -18.22 35.35 11.59
N SER A 336 -18.38 34.56 12.65
CA SER A 336 -18.77 35.10 13.96
C SER A 336 -17.71 35.99 14.58
N GLY A 337 -16.44 35.81 14.23
CA GLY A 337 -15.30 36.59 14.70
C GLY A 337 -15.11 36.57 16.23
N THR A 338 -15.92 35.79 16.93
CA THR A 338 -15.96 35.73 18.40
C THR A 338 -15.25 34.48 18.94
N SER A 339 -14.94 33.53 18.05
CA SER A 339 -14.38 32.26 18.41
C SER A 339 -12.85 32.32 18.36
N ARG A 340 -12.20 31.81 19.39
CA ARG A 340 -10.74 31.59 19.42
C ARG A 340 -10.30 30.51 18.42
N ARG A 341 -11.25 29.93 17.67
CA ARG A 341 -11.04 28.93 16.60
C ARG A 341 -10.97 29.51 15.20
N ASP A 342 -10.94 30.84 15.06
CA ASP A 342 -10.86 31.50 13.76
C ASP A 342 -9.69 30.97 12.91
N SER A 343 -8.60 30.53 13.56
CA SER A 343 -7.43 29.97 12.86
C SER A 343 -7.71 28.60 12.21
N VAL A 344 -8.36 27.66 12.93
CA VAL A 344 -8.74 26.34 12.37
C VAL A 344 -9.74 26.53 11.25
N ALA A 345 -10.78 27.33 11.50
CA ALA A 345 -11.81 27.58 10.51
C ALA A 345 -11.21 28.21 9.23
N GLU A 346 -10.31 29.18 9.37
CA GLU A 346 -9.61 29.78 8.23
C GLU A 346 -8.78 28.75 7.46
N GLU A 347 -8.02 27.90 8.15
CA GLU A 347 -7.18 26.88 7.49
C GLU A 347 -8.02 25.77 6.84
N ILE A 348 -9.15 25.37 7.42
CA ILE A 348 -10.09 24.45 6.79
C ILE A 348 -10.69 25.05 5.51
N LEU A 349 -11.17 26.31 5.57
CA LEU A 349 -11.70 26.97 4.39
C LEU A 349 -10.62 27.15 3.31
N LYS A 350 -9.39 27.47 3.70
CA LYS A 350 -8.24 27.48 2.77
C LYS A 350 -7.94 26.09 2.20
N ALA A 351 -8.09 25.02 2.99
CA ALA A 351 -7.92 23.68 2.50
C ALA A 351 -8.95 23.30 1.44
N VAL A 352 -10.21 23.66 1.65
CA VAL A 352 -11.30 23.48 0.65
C VAL A 352 -10.96 24.21 -0.66
N VAL A 353 -10.53 25.47 -0.58
CA VAL A 353 -10.36 26.33 -1.76
C VAL A 353 -9.01 26.12 -2.46
N LYS A 354 -7.94 25.81 -1.71
CA LYS A 354 -6.57 25.78 -2.26
C LYS A 354 -5.93 24.40 -2.33
N LYS A 355 -6.19 23.52 -1.32
CA LYS A 355 -5.53 22.21 -1.26
C LYS A 355 -6.31 21.12 -1.99
N CYS A 356 -7.65 21.19 -1.98
CA CYS A 356 -8.54 20.21 -2.60
C CYS A 356 -9.55 20.82 -3.58
N PRO A 357 -9.19 21.83 -4.39
CA PRO A 357 -10.16 22.59 -5.19
C PRO A 357 -10.93 21.72 -6.18
N LEU A 358 -10.25 20.79 -6.87
CA LEU A 358 -10.88 19.90 -7.84
C LEU A 358 -11.89 18.96 -7.18
N LEU A 359 -11.54 18.40 -6.04
CA LEU A 359 -12.39 17.46 -5.32
C LEU A 359 -13.67 18.13 -4.84
N PHE A 360 -13.55 19.30 -4.22
CA PHE A 360 -14.74 20.06 -3.75
C PHE A 360 -15.54 20.64 -4.92
N ALA A 361 -14.92 21.08 -5.99
CA ALA A 361 -15.64 21.53 -7.19
C ALA A 361 -16.46 20.41 -7.84
N MET A 362 -15.98 19.17 -7.80
CA MET A 362 -16.70 18.03 -8.37
C MET A 362 -17.78 17.47 -7.46
N GLU A 363 -17.50 17.34 -6.17
CA GLU A 363 -18.39 16.65 -5.24
C GLU A 363 -19.28 17.59 -4.40
N LEU A 364 -18.81 18.82 -4.13
CA LEU A 364 -19.45 19.81 -3.26
C LEU A 364 -19.24 21.23 -3.78
N PRO A 365 -19.67 21.57 -5.02
CA PRO A 365 -19.39 22.86 -5.65
C PRO A 365 -19.94 24.05 -4.87
N GLU A 366 -21.16 23.95 -4.32
CA GLU A 366 -21.76 25.02 -3.51
C GLU A 366 -20.92 25.35 -2.27
N LEU A 367 -20.35 24.33 -1.64
CA LEU A 367 -19.51 24.48 -0.46
C LEU A 367 -18.18 25.16 -0.81
N ALA A 368 -17.61 24.80 -1.96
CA ALA A 368 -16.40 25.44 -2.48
C ALA A 368 -16.63 26.94 -2.74
N CYS A 369 -17.75 27.30 -3.36
CA CYS A 369 -18.12 28.69 -3.61
C CYS A 369 -18.33 29.48 -2.30
N LYS A 370 -19.14 28.95 -1.37
CA LYS A 370 -19.35 29.57 -0.07
C LYS A 370 -18.05 29.80 0.71
N SER A 371 -17.15 28.81 0.72
CA SER A 371 -15.85 28.93 1.39
C SER A 371 -14.99 30.02 0.78
N ALA A 372 -14.97 30.12 -0.54
CA ALA A 372 -14.23 31.16 -1.27
C ALA A 372 -14.80 32.57 -0.99
N GLU A 373 -16.12 32.72 -1.05
CA GLU A 373 -16.81 33.96 -0.75
C GLU A 373 -16.57 34.41 0.69
N THR A 374 -16.63 33.50 1.64
CA THR A 374 -16.39 33.75 3.06
C THR A 374 -14.96 34.26 3.31
N LEU A 375 -13.95 33.61 2.76
CA LEU A 375 -12.57 34.05 2.86
C LEU A 375 -12.32 35.37 2.22
N TRP A 376 -12.99 35.65 1.11
CA TRP A 376 -12.92 36.94 0.42
C TRP A 376 -13.56 38.08 1.24
N GLY A 377 -14.80 37.88 1.69
CA GLY A 377 -15.55 38.90 2.45
C GLY A 377 -14.82 39.33 3.72
N GLN A 378 -14.27 38.40 4.48
CA GLN A 378 -13.48 38.70 5.68
C GLN A 378 -12.15 39.43 5.38
N ARG A 379 -11.50 39.10 4.27
CA ARG A 379 -10.29 39.83 3.83
C ARG A 379 -10.57 41.29 3.53
N VAL A 380 -11.68 41.58 2.87
CA VAL A 380 -12.13 42.94 2.58
C VAL A 380 -12.43 43.68 3.87
N SER A 381 -13.22 43.09 4.78
CA SER A 381 -13.56 43.66 6.07
C SER A 381 -12.34 43.97 6.94
N ARG A 382 -11.40 42.99 7.07
CA ARG A 382 -10.16 43.17 7.86
C ARG A 382 -9.24 44.26 7.28
N LYS A 383 -9.22 44.45 5.97
CA LYS A 383 -8.50 45.60 5.34
C LYS A 383 -9.14 46.91 5.69
N HIS A 384 -10.44 47.04 5.69
CA HIS A 384 -11.13 48.24 6.09
C HIS A 384 -10.86 48.60 7.56
N PHE A 385 -10.96 47.64 8.49
CA PHE A 385 -10.67 47.88 9.91
C PHE A 385 -9.22 48.33 10.21
N ARG A 386 -8.25 47.90 9.44
CA ARG A 386 -6.85 48.33 9.60
C ARG A 386 -6.59 49.72 9.08
N TYR A 387 -7.40 50.22 8.15
CA TYR A 387 -7.27 51.58 7.60
C TYR A 387 -8.07 52.62 8.40
N ASP A 388 -9.15 52.22 9.10
CA ASP A 388 -9.96 53.13 9.91
C ASP A 388 -9.27 53.65 11.18
N GLY A 389 -8.11 53.10 11.55
CA GLY A 389 -7.28 53.57 12.68
C GLY A 389 -6.38 54.77 12.38
N TYR A 390 -6.25 55.14 11.13
CA TYR A 390 -5.44 56.29 10.71
C TYR A 390 -6.15 57.08 9.59
N ASP A 391 -6.69 58.23 9.97
CA ASP A 391 -7.20 59.29 9.10
C ASP A 391 -8.66 59.21 8.64
N HIS A 392 -9.52 59.89 9.43
CA HIS A 392 -10.95 60.02 9.17
C HIS A 392 -11.31 60.89 7.94
N ASN A 393 -10.35 61.45 7.21
CA ASN A 393 -10.63 62.42 6.15
C ASN A 393 -10.42 61.92 4.71
N ASN A 394 -10.06 60.67 4.50
CA ASN A 394 -9.76 60.14 3.16
C ASN A 394 -10.43 58.78 2.81
N VAL A 395 -11.59 58.50 3.33
CA VAL A 395 -12.37 57.32 2.89
C VAL A 395 -13.05 57.64 1.56
N ARG A 396 -12.36 57.48 0.46
CA ARG A 396 -13.02 57.23 -0.83
C ARG A 396 -13.44 55.75 -0.83
N ALA A 397 -14.76 55.52 -0.86
CA ALA A 397 -15.34 54.24 -1.07
C ALA A 397 -14.81 53.68 -2.39
N TYR A 398 -13.89 52.70 -2.32
CA TYR A 398 -13.54 51.89 -3.48
C TYR A 398 -14.71 50.96 -3.77
N GLY A 399 -15.43 51.26 -4.86
CA GLY A 399 -16.47 50.38 -5.36
C GLY A 399 -15.90 48.98 -5.69
N LEU A 400 -16.71 47.96 -5.55
CA LEU A 400 -16.37 46.57 -5.84
C LEU A 400 -15.79 46.34 -7.26
N SER A 401 -16.04 47.29 -8.19
CA SER A 401 -15.55 47.23 -9.57
C SER A 401 -14.05 47.57 -9.72
N ASP A 402 -13.47 48.36 -8.83
CA ASP A 402 -12.08 48.81 -8.98
C ASP A 402 -11.06 47.83 -8.38
N ASN A 403 -11.52 46.89 -7.53
CA ASN A 403 -10.64 45.95 -6.89
C ASN A 403 -10.35 44.67 -7.75
N ALA A 404 -11.11 44.41 -8.79
CA ALA A 404 -10.87 43.27 -9.68
C ALA A 404 -9.57 43.41 -10.48
N ASN A 405 -9.13 44.64 -10.78
CA ASN A 405 -7.94 44.91 -11.59
C ASN A 405 -6.63 45.07 -10.77
N HIS A 406 -6.71 45.19 -9.43
CA HIS A 406 -5.53 45.36 -8.58
C HIS A 406 -4.93 44.06 -8.04
N PHE A 407 -5.54 42.91 -8.36
CA PHE A 407 -5.08 41.59 -7.89
C PHE A 407 -3.96 41.01 -8.73
N ASP A 408 -3.64 41.57 -9.88
CA ASP A 408 -2.67 40.96 -10.82
C ASP A 408 -1.18 41.15 -10.44
N ASN A 409 -0.88 41.92 -9.39
CA ASN A 409 0.52 42.32 -9.12
C ASN A 409 1.12 41.79 -7.80
N ASN A 410 0.47 40.92 -7.08
CA ASN A 410 1.07 40.23 -5.92
C ASN A 410 1.14 38.71 -6.13
N GLU A 411 2.21 38.11 -5.68
CA GLU A 411 2.56 36.68 -5.83
C GLU A 411 1.46 35.65 -5.45
N ASN A 412 0.35 36.12 -4.84
CA ASN A 412 -0.85 35.32 -4.54
C ASN A 412 -1.96 35.43 -5.62
N GLY A 413 -1.81 36.22 -6.68
CA GLY A 413 -2.84 36.51 -7.68
C GLY A 413 -3.14 35.33 -8.61
N VAL A 414 -2.13 34.50 -8.90
CA VAL A 414 -2.25 33.38 -9.85
C VAL A 414 -3.24 32.30 -9.36
N TYR A 415 -3.33 32.08 -8.03
CA TYR A 415 -4.22 31.05 -7.48
C TYR A 415 -5.70 31.45 -7.45
N ASN A 416 -5.99 32.74 -7.29
CA ASN A 416 -7.38 33.22 -7.22
C ASN A 416 -8.06 33.23 -8.60
N ASN A 417 -7.33 33.53 -9.67
CA ASN A 417 -7.88 33.56 -11.03
C ASN A 417 -8.26 32.14 -11.51
N THR A 418 -7.44 31.13 -11.23
CA THR A 418 -7.70 29.76 -11.71
C THR A 418 -8.94 29.17 -11.03
N PHE A 419 -9.13 29.41 -9.72
CA PHE A 419 -10.29 28.90 -8.99
C PHE A 419 -11.57 29.65 -9.37
N PHE A 420 -11.51 30.98 -9.49
CA PHE A 420 -12.67 31.79 -9.90
C PHE A 420 -13.16 31.40 -11.31
N TRP A 421 -12.24 31.18 -12.24
CA TRP A 421 -12.57 30.68 -13.59
C TRP A 421 -13.13 29.25 -13.58
N TYR A 422 -12.70 28.40 -12.66
CA TYR A 422 -13.19 27.03 -12.54
C TYR A 422 -14.60 27.00 -11.96
N VAL A 423 -14.87 27.80 -10.93
CA VAL A 423 -16.20 27.94 -10.29
C VAL A 423 -17.20 28.55 -11.25
N MET A 424 -16.81 29.61 -11.99
CA MET A 424 -17.68 30.25 -12.99
C MET A 424 -17.97 29.37 -14.22
N ARG A 425 -17.12 28.39 -14.51
CA ARG A 425 -17.37 27.42 -15.58
C ARG A 425 -18.33 26.29 -15.18
N CYS A 426 -18.44 25.99 -13.89
CA CYS A 426 -19.38 24.98 -13.40
C CYS A 426 -20.84 25.46 -13.41
N ASP A 427 -21.10 26.79 -13.40
CA ASP A 427 -22.43 27.35 -13.51
C ASP A 427 -22.99 27.40 -14.95
N PHE A 428 -22.20 26.96 -15.96
CA PHE A 428 -22.59 26.98 -17.39
C PHE A 428 -22.59 25.59 -18.05
N VAL A 429 -22.64 24.49 -17.31
CA VAL A 429 -22.92 23.15 -17.75
C VAL A 429 -24.02 22.53 -16.88
#